data_e05752f118dd5618814fa84a4a5dfa47
#
_entry.id   e05752f118dd5618814fa84a4a5dfa47
#
_cell.length_a   1.000
_cell.length_b   1.000
_cell.length_c   1.000
_cell.angle_alpha   90.00
_cell.angle_beta   90.00
_cell.angle_gamma   90.00
#
_symmetry.space_group_name_H-M   'P 1'
#
loop_
_entity.id
_entity.type
_entity.pdbx_description
1 polymer ?
#
loop_
_entity_poly.entity_id
_entity_poly.type
_entity_poly.pdbx_seq_one_letter_code
_entity_poly.pdbx_strand_id
1 'polypeptide(L)'
;MGIPLGVDAPQHDVSSVDDVLALVRESGGRVTNSRRLLLEAIFDDPGHHSAENLAVLVQARAPDVHLSTIYRNLEELERLGVVVHSHLGHGPATYHLAASAHCHFVCEHCGSAVKAPDELFVSLADRAKKEFGFTIDTHHFSIFGRCRNCQ
;
A
#
# COMPACT_ATOMS: atom_id res chain seq x y z
N MET A 1 -22.15 5.40 -1.21
CA MET A 1 -21.27 6.60 -1.14
C MET A 1 -19.84 6.08 -1.29
N GLY A 2 -19.24 6.32 -2.46
CA GLY A 2 -17.86 5.90 -2.69
C GLY A 2 -16.91 6.71 -1.84
N ILE A 3 -16.01 6.03 -1.16
CA ILE A 3 -14.82 6.62 -0.56
C ILE A 3 -14.07 7.30 -1.72
N PRO A 4 -13.67 8.57 -1.65
CA PRO A 4 -12.82 9.16 -2.68
C PRO A 4 -11.51 8.37 -2.70
N LEU A 5 -11.34 7.56 -3.73
CA LEU A 5 -10.09 6.87 -4.00
C LEU A 5 -9.05 7.96 -4.27
N GLY A 6 -8.09 8.06 -3.35
CA GLY A 6 -7.23 9.19 -3.17
C GLY A 6 -6.22 9.45 -4.27
N VAL A 7 -6.62 10.13 -5.32
CA VAL A 7 -5.68 10.86 -6.20
C VAL A 7 -5.13 12.12 -5.53
N ASP A 8 -5.65 12.48 -4.35
CA ASP A 8 -5.27 13.69 -3.60
C ASP A 8 -4.73 13.38 -2.18
N ALA A 9 -4.35 12.14 -1.87
CA ALA A 9 -3.66 11.89 -0.62
C ALA A 9 -2.34 12.64 -0.64
N PRO A 10 -2.08 13.54 0.34
CA PRO A 10 -0.81 14.26 0.38
C PRO A 10 0.32 13.24 0.45
N GLN A 11 1.18 13.22 -0.57
CA GLN A 11 2.40 12.42 -0.53
C GLN A 11 3.36 13.14 0.42
N HIS A 12 3.52 12.57 1.60
CA HIS A 12 4.53 13.03 2.54
C HIS A 12 5.86 12.37 2.20
N ASP A 13 6.89 13.18 2.09
CA ASP A 13 8.27 12.69 1.93
C ASP A 13 8.75 12.17 3.30
N VAL A 14 8.35 10.93 3.60
CA VAL A 14 8.71 10.23 4.84
C VAL A 14 9.79 9.20 4.52
N SER A 15 10.94 9.35 5.14
CA SER A 15 12.10 8.49 4.94
C SER A 15 12.40 7.57 6.12
N SER A 16 11.72 7.77 7.24
CA SER A 16 11.95 7.03 8.48
C SER A 16 10.67 6.80 9.29
N VAL A 17 10.73 5.84 10.20
CA VAL A 17 9.67 5.59 11.19
C VAL A 17 9.36 6.86 12.00
N ASP A 18 10.39 7.60 12.40
CA ASP A 18 10.21 8.81 13.23
C ASP A 18 9.54 9.95 12.45
N ASP A 19 9.79 10.08 11.14
CA ASP A 19 9.07 11.03 10.28
C ASP A 19 7.57 10.72 10.25
N VAL A 20 7.22 9.44 10.09
CA VAL A 20 5.81 9.02 10.11
C VAL A 20 5.17 9.26 11.46
N LEU A 21 5.88 8.96 12.56
CA LEU A 21 5.35 9.20 13.91
C LEU A 21 5.18 10.70 14.21
N ALA A 22 6.01 11.56 13.66
CA ALA A 22 5.83 13.00 13.72
C ALA A 22 4.57 13.41 12.97
N LEU A 23 4.37 12.92 11.74
CA LEU A 23 3.17 13.16 10.94
C LEU A 23 1.89 12.70 11.67
N VAL A 24 1.92 11.53 12.31
CA VAL A 24 0.81 11.03 13.13
C VAL A 24 0.46 12.01 14.25
N ARG A 25 1.46 12.56 14.97
CA ARG A 25 1.23 13.55 16.03
C ARG A 25 0.63 14.85 15.48
N GLU A 26 1.17 15.35 14.38
CA GLU A 26 0.69 16.57 13.72
C GLU A 26 -0.75 16.45 13.25
N SER A 27 -1.17 15.25 12.82
CA SER A 27 -2.56 14.96 12.44
C SER A 27 -3.50 14.75 13.63
N GLY A 28 -3.02 14.88 14.88
CA GLY A 28 -3.79 14.63 16.09
C GLY A 28 -3.89 13.16 16.51
N GLY A 29 -3.15 12.27 15.82
CA GLY A 29 -3.11 10.85 16.12
C GLY A 29 -2.21 10.52 17.32
N ARG A 30 -2.42 9.34 17.92
CA ARG A 30 -1.60 8.86 19.03
C ARG A 30 -0.47 7.99 18.54
N VAL A 31 0.73 8.24 19.05
CA VAL A 31 1.87 7.35 18.90
C VAL A 31 1.75 6.23 19.93
N THR A 32 1.56 5.00 19.44
CA THR A 32 1.48 3.81 20.29
C THR A 32 2.64 2.88 19.98
N ASN A 33 2.96 1.98 20.92
CA ASN A 33 4.00 0.98 20.70
C ASN A 33 3.65 0.07 19.50
N SER A 34 2.40 -0.37 19.38
CA SER A 34 1.95 -1.20 18.26
C SER A 34 2.14 -0.50 16.91
N ARG A 35 1.88 0.81 16.83
CA ARG A 35 2.09 1.60 15.61
C ARG A 35 3.57 1.72 15.26
N ARG A 36 4.44 1.97 16.24
CA ARG A 36 5.89 1.99 16.03
C ARG A 36 6.39 0.65 15.51
N LEU A 37 6.02 -0.45 16.15
CA LEU A 37 6.44 -1.80 15.75
C LEU A 37 5.95 -2.15 14.34
N LEU A 38 4.73 -1.75 13.99
CA LEU A 38 4.17 -1.95 12.65
C LEU A 38 4.99 -1.18 11.60
N LEU A 39 5.31 0.08 11.87
CA LEU A 39 6.13 0.89 10.97
C LEU A 39 7.54 0.33 10.84
N GLU A 40 8.18 -0.09 11.93
CA GLU A 40 9.49 -0.74 11.89
C GLU A 40 9.44 -1.98 10.99
N ALA A 41 8.41 -2.83 11.11
CA ALA A 41 8.27 -4.01 10.25
C ALA A 41 8.12 -3.65 8.76
N ILE A 42 7.39 -2.59 8.43
CA ILE A 42 7.20 -2.14 7.04
C ILE A 42 8.49 -1.50 6.48
N PHE A 43 9.22 -0.73 7.28
CA PHE A 43 10.47 -0.07 6.85
C PHE A 43 11.65 -1.05 6.75
N ASP A 44 11.71 -2.06 7.63
CA ASP A 44 12.76 -3.08 7.62
C ASP A 44 12.65 -4.01 6.41
N ASP A 45 11.44 -4.27 5.95
CA ASP A 45 11.17 -5.03 4.73
C ASP A 45 10.12 -4.29 3.88
N PRO A 46 10.53 -3.41 2.97
CA PRO A 46 9.64 -2.57 2.17
C PRO A 46 8.93 -3.33 1.04
N GLY A 47 8.62 -4.62 1.25
CA GLY A 47 7.85 -5.46 0.36
C GLY A 47 6.33 -5.28 0.50
N HIS A 48 5.60 -6.24 -0.03
CA HIS A 48 4.15 -6.33 0.06
C HIS A 48 3.76 -7.26 1.20
N HIS A 49 3.11 -6.75 2.22
CA HIS A 49 2.72 -7.50 3.41
C HIS A 49 1.21 -7.54 3.57
N SER A 50 0.65 -8.70 3.85
CA SER A 50 -0.72 -8.77 4.35
C SER A 50 -0.79 -8.26 5.80
N ALA A 51 -1.97 -7.84 6.25
CA ALA A 51 -2.15 -7.42 7.64
C ALA A 51 -1.82 -8.56 8.62
N GLU A 52 -2.10 -9.81 8.23
CA GLU A 52 -1.78 -11.00 9.02
C GLU A 52 -0.26 -11.21 9.17
N ASN A 53 0.50 -11.04 8.08
CA ASN A 53 1.95 -11.14 8.13
C ASN A 53 2.54 -10.04 9.03
N LEU A 54 2.06 -8.81 8.90
CA LEU A 54 2.47 -7.71 9.77
C LEU A 54 2.10 -7.97 11.24
N ALA A 55 0.93 -8.57 11.49
CA ALA A 55 0.53 -8.96 12.84
C ALA A 55 1.50 -9.96 13.47
N VAL A 56 1.95 -10.97 12.71
CA VAL A 56 2.94 -11.95 13.20
C VAL A 56 4.25 -11.25 13.58
N LEU A 57 4.74 -10.32 12.76
CA LEU A 57 5.97 -9.57 13.04
C LEU A 57 5.85 -8.69 14.28
N VAL A 58 4.72 -8.00 14.44
CA VAL A 58 4.45 -7.16 15.62
C VAL A 58 4.28 -8.01 16.87
N GLN A 59 3.52 -9.12 16.80
CA GLN A 59 3.26 -10.03 17.92
C GLN A 59 4.52 -10.74 18.42
N ALA A 60 5.53 -10.92 17.59
CA ALA A 60 6.83 -11.43 18.03
C ALA A 60 7.49 -10.53 19.11
N ARG A 61 7.14 -9.24 19.12
CA ARG A 61 7.67 -8.25 20.09
C ARG A 61 6.63 -7.73 21.08
N ALA A 62 5.36 -7.82 20.73
CA ALA A 62 4.22 -7.40 21.55
C ALA A 62 3.05 -8.39 21.37
N PRO A 63 3.06 -9.54 22.08
CA PRO A 63 2.13 -10.65 21.85
C PRO A 63 0.64 -10.31 22.09
N ASP A 64 0.36 -9.28 22.85
CA ASP A 64 -0.96 -8.77 23.21
C ASP A 64 -1.61 -7.86 22.14
N VAL A 65 -0.87 -7.55 21.07
CA VAL A 65 -1.42 -6.75 19.96
C VAL A 65 -2.30 -7.61 19.08
N HIS A 66 -3.60 -7.27 19.02
CA HIS A 66 -4.56 -7.97 18.19
C HIS A 66 -4.49 -7.56 16.72
N LEU A 67 -4.88 -8.48 15.82
CA LEU A 67 -4.96 -8.21 14.37
C LEU A 67 -5.84 -6.99 14.05
N SER A 68 -6.93 -6.79 14.79
CA SER A 68 -7.79 -5.60 14.62
C SER A 68 -7.05 -4.28 14.88
N THR A 69 -6.07 -4.29 15.78
CA THR A 69 -5.21 -3.12 16.04
C THR A 69 -4.29 -2.84 14.85
N ILE A 70 -3.78 -3.90 14.20
CA ILE A 70 -2.98 -3.77 12.98
C ILE A 70 -3.81 -3.14 11.87
N TYR A 71 -5.01 -3.63 11.60
CA TYR A 71 -5.91 -3.05 10.59
C TYR A 71 -6.21 -1.58 10.84
N ARG A 72 -6.55 -1.18 12.08
CA ARG A 72 -6.81 0.23 12.43
C ARG A 72 -5.58 1.11 12.21
N ASN A 73 -4.39 0.62 12.52
CA ASN A 73 -3.15 1.35 12.27
C ASN A 73 -2.89 1.51 10.76
N LEU A 74 -3.12 0.45 9.97
CA LEU A 74 -2.98 0.50 8.51
C LEU A 74 -3.96 1.49 7.88
N GLU A 75 -5.24 1.46 8.27
CA GLU A 75 -6.25 2.44 7.83
C GLU A 75 -5.84 3.88 8.10
N GLU A 76 -5.31 4.15 9.30
CA GLU A 76 -4.83 5.48 9.66
C GLU A 76 -3.61 5.90 8.83
N LEU A 77 -2.67 4.98 8.60
CA LEU A 77 -1.48 5.24 7.77
C LEU A 77 -1.84 5.43 6.29
N GLU A 78 -2.86 4.74 5.78
CA GLU A 78 -3.42 4.98 4.45
C GLU A 78 -4.07 6.35 4.36
N ARG A 79 -4.88 6.72 5.34
CA ARG A 79 -5.50 8.05 5.40
C ARG A 79 -4.46 9.17 5.40
N LEU A 80 -3.30 8.93 6.01
CA LEU A 80 -2.16 9.85 6.01
C LEU A 80 -1.30 9.76 4.73
N GLY A 81 -1.61 8.87 3.79
CA GLY A 81 -0.84 8.70 2.56
C GLY A 81 0.56 8.09 2.77
N VAL A 82 0.79 7.40 3.88
CA VAL A 82 2.09 6.76 4.22
C VAL A 82 2.18 5.36 3.63
N VAL A 83 1.11 4.60 3.70
CA VAL A 83 0.98 3.28 3.09
C VAL A 83 -0.13 3.26 2.06
N VAL A 84 -0.04 2.34 1.13
CA VAL A 84 -1.10 2.02 0.17
C VAL A 84 -1.32 0.52 0.20
N HIS A 85 -2.53 0.09 -0.14
CA HIS A 85 -2.80 -1.33 -0.34
C HIS A 85 -2.98 -1.65 -1.83
N SER A 86 -2.71 -2.89 -2.18
CA SER A 86 -2.97 -3.44 -3.51
C SER A 86 -3.54 -4.84 -3.39
N HIS A 87 -4.35 -5.24 -4.37
CA HIS A 87 -4.84 -6.59 -4.49
C HIS A 87 -4.01 -7.33 -5.54
N LEU A 88 -3.16 -8.23 -5.09
CA LEU A 88 -2.31 -9.06 -5.96
C LEU A 88 -3.01 -10.43 -6.19
N GLY A 89 -4.13 -10.42 -6.91
CA GLY A 89 -4.94 -11.61 -7.20
C GLY A 89 -6.13 -11.75 -6.25
N HIS A 90 -6.51 -13.00 -5.97
CA HIS A 90 -7.68 -13.33 -5.11
C HIS A 90 -7.34 -13.42 -3.62
N GLY A 91 -6.13 -13.10 -3.25
CA GLY A 91 -5.67 -13.10 -1.86
C GLY A 91 -6.08 -11.84 -1.08
N PRO A 92 -5.70 -11.75 0.20
CA PRO A 92 -5.93 -10.56 1.00
C PRO A 92 -5.21 -9.34 0.42
N ALA A 93 -5.67 -8.16 0.78
CA ALA A 93 -4.96 -6.92 0.45
C ALA A 93 -3.53 -6.96 1.01
N THR A 94 -2.58 -6.45 0.26
CA THR A 94 -1.20 -6.29 0.68
C THR A 94 -0.85 -4.81 0.78
N TYR A 95 -0.10 -4.48 1.80
CA TYR A 95 0.28 -3.11 2.15
C TYR A 95 1.76 -2.87 1.89
N HIS A 96 2.11 -1.69 1.41
CA HIS A 96 3.49 -1.23 1.24
C HIS A 96 3.57 0.29 1.37
N LEU A 97 4.80 0.82 1.46
CA LEU A 97 4.99 2.26 1.56
C LEU A 97 4.51 2.97 0.29
N ALA A 98 3.77 4.06 0.44
CA ALA A 98 3.28 4.87 -0.67
C ALA A 98 4.42 5.42 -1.54
N ALA A 99 5.56 5.77 -0.93
CA ALA A 99 6.75 6.23 -1.64
C ALA A 99 7.35 5.19 -2.60
N SER A 100 7.05 3.89 -2.40
CA SER A 100 7.47 2.80 -3.27
C SER A 100 6.32 2.21 -4.10
N ALA A 101 5.18 2.89 -4.16
CA ALA A 101 4.01 2.43 -4.90
C ALA A 101 4.31 2.27 -6.38
N HIS A 102 3.81 1.21 -6.98
CA HIS A 102 4.01 0.87 -8.38
C HIS A 102 2.90 -0.05 -8.88
N CYS A 103 2.73 -0.09 -10.20
CA CYS A 103 1.79 -1.00 -10.84
C CYS A 103 2.31 -2.44 -10.92
N HIS A 104 1.39 -3.38 -11.04
CA HIS A 104 1.71 -4.81 -11.17
C HIS A 104 1.02 -5.45 -12.36
N PHE A 105 1.72 -6.40 -12.99
CA PHE A 105 1.09 -7.45 -13.79
C PHE A 105 0.87 -8.67 -12.90
N VAL A 106 -0.35 -9.14 -12.80
CA VAL A 106 -0.73 -10.28 -11.95
C VAL A 106 -1.24 -11.42 -12.81
N CYS A 107 -0.65 -12.59 -12.66
CA CYS A 107 -1.11 -13.79 -13.36
C CYS A 107 -2.28 -14.42 -12.61
N GLU A 108 -3.44 -14.49 -13.26
CA GLU A 108 -4.65 -15.10 -12.69
C GLU A 108 -4.54 -16.62 -12.51
N HIS A 109 -3.60 -17.26 -13.21
CA HIS A 109 -3.43 -18.71 -13.14
C HIS A 109 -2.50 -19.15 -12.00
N CYS A 110 -1.30 -18.57 -11.90
CA CYS A 110 -0.30 -18.96 -10.90
C CYS A 110 -0.13 -17.96 -9.75
N GLY A 111 -0.82 -16.81 -9.79
CA GLY A 111 -0.74 -15.78 -8.76
C GLY A 111 0.57 -14.98 -8.76
N SER A 112 1.49 -15.24 -9.70
CA SER A 112 2.73 -14.45 -9.77
C SER A 112 2.43 -12.98 -10.07
N ALA A 113 3.08 -12.08 -9.34
CA ALA A 113 3.01 -10.65 -9.56
C ALA A 113 4.38 -10.11 -9.94
N VAL A 114 4.42 -9.26 -10.96
CA VAL A 114 5.62 -8.62 -11.48
C VAL A 114 5.42 -7.12 -11.48
N LYS A 115 6.41 -6.37 -10.99
CA LYS A 115 6.40 -4.91 -11.10
C LYS A 115 6.35 -4.51 -12.57
N ALA A 116 5.37 -3.70 -12.92
CA ALA A 116 5.25 -3.16 -14.26
C ALA A 116 6.03 -1.83 -14.35
N PRO A 117 6.74 -1.57 -15.45
CA PRO A 117 7.42 -0.30 -15.66
C PRO A 117 6.42 0.86 -15.70
N ASP A 118 6.74 1.95 -15.00
CA ASP A 118 5.83 3.11 -14.90
C ASP A 118 5.56 3.74 -16.27
N GLU A 119 6.52 3.67 -17.19
CA GLU A 119 6.41 4.23 -18.55
C GLU A 119 5.28 3.63 -19.36
N LEU A 120 4.88 2.38 -19.08
CA LEU A 120 3.74 1.74 -19.76
C LEU A 120 2.42 2.44 -19.45
N PHE A 121 2.32 3.08 -18.32
CA PHE A 121 1.07 3.68 -17.82
C PHE A 121 0.97 5.17 -18.09
N VAL A 122 2.08 5.87 -18.35
CA VAL A 122 2.10 7.32 -18.64
C VAL A 122 1.20 7.63 -19.84
N SER A 123 1.39 6.93 -20.95
CA SER A 123 0.59 7.19 -22.16
C SER A 123 -0.89 6.81 -21.97
N LEU A 124 -1.18 5.78 -21.19
CA LEU A 124 -2.55 5.39 -20.84
C LEU A 124 -3.22 6.46 -19.97
N ALA A 125 -2.54 6.92 -18.94
CA ALA A 125 -3.02 7.96 -18.04
C ALA A 125 -3.28 9.28 -18.78
N ASP A 126 -2.34 9.69 -19.66
CA ASP A 126 -2.48 10.89 -20.48
C ASP A 126 -3.68 10.81 -21.45
N ARG A 127 -3.87 9.68 -22.09
CA ARG A 127 -5.02 9.45 -22.98
C ARG A 127 -6.34 9.42 -22.21
N ALA A 128 -6.39 8.74 -21.07
CA ALA A 128 -7.58 8.71 -20.23
C ALA A 128 -7.98 10.12 -19.78
N LYS A 129 -7.00 10.94 -19.38
CA LYS A 129 -7.24 12.34 -19.00
C LYS A 129 -7.71 13.18 -20.17
N LYS A 130 -7.05 13.07 -21.33
CA LYS A 130 -7.33 13.91 -22.50
C LYS A 130 -8.65 13.54 -23.19
N GLU A 131 -8.92 12.24 -23.36
CA GLU A 131 -10.05 11.77 -24.14
C GLU A 131 -11.33 11.61 -23.32
N PHE A 132 -11.19 11.30 -22.02
CA PHE A 132 -12.31 10.98 -21.14
C PHE A 132 -12.42 11.89 -19.91
N GLY A 133 -11.48 12.80 -19.69
CA GLY A 133 -11.43 13.62 -18.47
C GLY A 133 -11.18 12.78 -17.20
N PHE A 134 -10.60 11.59 -17.35
CA PHE A 134 -10.44 10.62 -16.27
C PHE A 134 -8.99 10.56 -15.80
N THR A 135 -8.77 10.77 -14.49
CA THR A 135 -7.46 10.62 -13.87
C THR A 135 -7.31 9.22 -13.32
N ILE A 136 -6.31 8.48 -13.81
CA ILE A 136 -5.98 7.13 -13.33
C ILE A 136 -5.08 7.23 -12.10
N ASP A 137 -5.45 6.52 -11.03
CA ASP A 137 -4.55 6.32 -9.88
C ASP A 137 -3.60 5.15 -10.20
N THR A 138 -2.39 5.52 -10.62
CA THR A 138 -1.35 4.54 -11.00
C THR A 138 -0.74 3.81 -9.80
N HIS A 139 -1.02 4.25 -8.57
CA HIS A 139 -0.51 3.61 -7.35
C HIS A 139 -1.38 2.44 -6.88
N HIS A 140 -2.65 2.40 -7.29
CA HIS A 140 -3.61 1.34 -6.96
C HIS A 140 -3.99 0.48 -8.17
N PHE A 141 -3.10 0.35 -9.13
CA PHE A 141 -3.42 -0.24 -10.41
C PHE A 141 -2.72 -1.59 -10.60
N SER A 142 -3.50 -2.63 -10.89
CA SER A 142 -2.99 -3.93 -11.27
C SER A 142 -3.64 -4.41 -12.55
N ILE A 143 -2.86 -4.96 -13.47
CA ILE A 143 -3.35 -5.58 -14.70
C ILE A 143 -3.32 -7.09 -14.53
N PHE A 144 -4.46 -7.71 -14.70
CA PHE A 144 -4.64 -9.15 -14.60
C PHE A 144 -4.54 -9.80 -15.98
N GLY A 145 -3.92 -10.97 -16.03
CA GLY A 145 -3.76 -11.71 -17.27
C GLY A 145 -3.03 -13.03 -17.05
N ARG A 146 -2.29 -13.51 -18.03
CA ARG A 146 -1.50 -14.74 -17.93
C ARG A 146 -0.02 -14.47 -18.19
N CYS A 147 0.83 -14.96 -17.30
CA CYS A 147 2.27 -14.87 -17.48
C CYS A 147 2.77 -15.82 -18.60
N ARG A 148 4.00 -15.63 -19.02
CA ARG A 148 4.64 -16.44 -20.08
C ARG A 148 4.56 -17.94 -19.82
N ASN A 149 4.66 -18.37 -18.56
CA ASN A 149 4.67 -19.77 -18.18
C ASN A 149 3.25 -20.39 -18.11
N CYS A 150 2.19 -19.57 -18.24
CA CYS A 150 0.79 -19.98 -18.09
C CYS A 150 -0.03 -19.74 -19.37
N GLN A 151 0.61 -19.27 -20.45
CA GLN A 151 -0.04 -19.09 -21.76
C GLN A 151 -0.26 -20.43 -22.45
#